data_ad0679b963d120b84e892b8cfe1240ba
#
_entry.id   ad0679b963d120b84e892b8cfe1240ba
#
_cell.length_a   1.000
_cell.length_b   1.000
_cell.length_c   1.000
_cell.angle_alpha   90.00
_cell.angle_beta   90.00
_cell.angle_gamma   90.00
#
_symmetry.space_group_name_H-M   'P 1'
#
loop_
_entity.id
_entity.type
_entity.pdbx_description
1 polymer ?
#
loop_
_entity_poly.entity_id
_entity_poly.type
_entity_poly.pdbx_seq_one_letter_code
_entity_poly.pdbx_strand_id
1 'polypeptide(L)'
;MAHVAAPAKINLGLNVLNRRKDGFHEVRTIMQSIELHDVVSVTLRRGPCTVRSPSVGDMPQDRGNLVWMVVEHLWRSIGRSGVPHGVAVTITKRIPTEAGLGGASSDAAAVLRALVRLWCPSLQRGLVRDVAESVGSDVPFFLNGGTAVATGRGECVRRLPSLHRFWLVVAVPSFGVSTKAAYDWWDRACSPELSRCELPAGWRRRLDRLTNDLEYVVAEHYPEIGEMVSRLRIAGASFASMTGSGSAVYGAFQSHAAAMRARRRVRQNGWRTLVTKTLSLTEFRNLARLALIE
;
A
#
# COMPACT_ATOMS: atom_id res chain seq x y z
N MET A 1 -8.24 9.30 23.11
CA MET A 1 -7.55 8.29 22.31
C MET A 1 -8.23 8.15 20.96
N ALA A 2 -7.52 7.91 19.87
CA ALA A 2 -8.11 7.76 18.55
C ALA A 2 -7.65 6.44 17.93
N HIS A 3 -8.59 5.65 17.37
CA HIS A 3 -8.31 4.42 16.64
C HIS A 3 -8.67 4.60 15.16
N VAL A 4 -7.79 4.13 14.27
CA VAL A 4 -7.96 4.20 12.83
C VAL A 4 -7.50 2.88 12.21
N ALA A 5 -8.34 2.25 11.40
CA ALA A 5 -7.86 1.19 10.53
C ALA A 5 -7.02 1.78 9.39
N ALA A 6 -5.91 1.11 9.08
CA ALA A 6 -4.97 1.43 8.01
C ALA A 6 -5.02 0.33 6.94
N PRO A 7 -5.96 0.39 5.96
CA PRO A 7 -6.16 -0.65 4.95
C PRO A 7 -4.96 -0.76 4.02
N ALA A 8 -4.64 -1.98 3.59
CA ALA A 8 -3.63 -2.25 2.57
C ALA A 8 -4.11 -1.85 1.16
N LYS A 9 -3.20 -1.94 0.20
CA LYS A 9 -3.47 -1.82 -1.25
C LYS A 9 -2.92 -3.01 -2.01
N ILE A 10 -3.43 -3.18 -3.22
CA ILE A 10 -2.76 -3.91 -4.28
C ILE A 10 -2.60 -3.00 -5.50
N ASN A 11 -1.62 -3.29 -6.34
CA ASN A 11 -1.51 -2.70 -7.68
C ASN A 11 -2.18 -3.66 -8.66
N LEU A 12 -3.27 -3.23 -9.28
CA LEU A 12 -3.94 -4.00 -10.34
C LEU A 12 -3.15 -3.96 -11.64
N GLY A 13 -2.39 -2.91 -11.85
CA GLY A 13 -1.41 -2.74 -12.90
C GLY A 13 -0.36 -1.75 -12.47
N LEU A 14 0.88 -1.92 -12.93
CA LEU A 14 2.00 -1.03 -12.71
C LEU A 14 2.87 -1.00 -13.95
N ASN A 15 2.92 0.14 -14.61
CA ASN A 15 3.81 0.39 -15.73
C ASN A 15 4.93 1.33 -15.30
N VAL A 16 6.15 0.93 -15.56
CA VAL A 16 7.34 1.74 -15.37
C VAL A 16 7.64 2.43 -16.71
N LEU A 17 7.66 3.76 -16.72
CA LEU A 17 7.78 4.53 -17.96
C LEU A 17 9.23 4.89 -18.24
N ASN A 18 9.75 5.88 -17.54
CA ASN A 18 11.12 6.36 -17.75
C ASN A 18 11.77 6.73 -16.42
N ARG A 19 13.09 6.73 -16.41
CA ARG A 19 13.86 7.20 -15.26
C ARG A 19 13.87 8.73 -15.24
N ARG A 20 13.58 9.29 -14.07
CA ARG A 20 13.52 10.72 -13.82
C ARG A 20 14.89 11.26 -13.43
N LYS A 21 15.07 12.58 -13.54
CA LYS A 21 16.31 13.26 -13.13
C LYS A 21 16.59 13.18 -11.63
N ASP A 22 15.55 12.95 -10.83
CA ASP A 22 15.65 12.80 -9.36
C ASP A 22 16.04 11.38 -8.93
N GLY A 23 16.32 10.49 -9.90
CA GLY A 23 16.74 9.10 -9.67
C GLY A 23 15.58 8.11 -9.48
N PHE A 24 14.35 8.58 -9.36
CA PHE A 24 13.14 7.76 -9.34
C PHE A 24 12.68 7.41 -10.76
N HIS A 25 11.65 6.57 -10.85
CA HIS A 25 10.97 6.26 -12.11
C HIS A 25 9.63 6.99 -12.20
N GLU A 26 9.30 7.45 -13.39
CA GLU A 26 7.94 7.81 -13.74
C GLU A 26 7.14 6.54 -13.88
N VAL A 27 6.05 6.42 -13.13
CA VAL A 27 5.20 5.24 -13.14
C VAL A 27 3.76 5.60 -13.45
N ARG A 28 3.01 4.61 -13.95
CA ARG A 28 1.56 4.65 -13.99
C ARG A 28 1.03 3.37 -13.35
N THR A 29 0.30 3.51 -12.27
CA THR A 29 -0.24 2.36 -11.56
C THR A 29 -1.71 2.54 -11.23
N ILE A 30 -2.47 1.42 -11.26
CA ILE A 30 -3.83 1.37 -10.74
C ILE A 30 -3.76 0.72 -9.37
N MET A 31 -4.06 1.51 -8.35
CA MET A 31 -4.11 1.04 -6.97
C MET A 31 -5.54 0.74 -6.54
N GLN A 32 -5.70 -0.31 -5.76
CA GLN A 32 -6.96 -0.76 -5.19
C GLN A 32 -6.81 -1.04 -3.70
N SER A 33 -7.62 -0.36 -2.87
CA SER A 33 -7.68 -0.66 -1.43
C SER A 33 -8.29 -2.02 -1.16
N ILE A 34 -7.77 -2.74 -0.16
CA ILE A 34 -8.26 -4.03 0.28
C ILE A 34 -8.59 -4.03 1.78
N GLU A 35 -9.43 -4.98 2.24
CA GLU A 35 -9.93 -5.02 3.62
C GLU A 35 -8.85 -5.41 4.66
N LEU A 36 -7.78 -6.10 4.23
CA LEU A 36 -6.62 -6.35 5.09
C LEU A 36 -6.08 -5.00 5.60
N HIS A 37 -5.96 -4.85 6.92
CA HIS A 37 -5.56 -3.57 7.52
C HIS A 37 -4.80 -3.74 8.82
N ASP A 38 -3.94 -2.80 9.11
CA ASP A 38 -3.35 -2.57 10.41
C ASP A 38 -4.30 -1.72 11.28
N VAL A 39 -4.08 -1.70 12.59
CA VAL A 39 -4.82 -0.83 13.50
C VAL A 39 -3.86 0.16 14.13
N VAL A 40 -4.12 1.44 13.91
CA VAL A 40 -3.33 2.54 14.45
C VAL A 40 -4.09 3.18 15.61
N SER A 41 -3.41 3.30 16.75
CA SER A 41 -3.92 3.99 17.93
C SER A 41 -3.06 5.24 18.19
N VAL A 42 -3.69 6.39 18.31
CA VAL A 42 -3.02 7.66 18.60
C VAL A 42 -3.56 8.22 19.91
N THR A 43 -2.67 8.44 20.86
CA THR A 43 -3.02 8.95 22.19
C THR A 43 -2.26 10.24 22.46
N LEU A 44 -2.97 11.31 22.84
CA LEU A 44 -2.34 12.50 23.38
C LEU A 44 -1.90 12.23 24.81
N ARG A 45 -0.65 12.53 25.12
CA ARG A 45 -0.07 12.35 26.45
C ARG A 45 1.04 13.36 26.70
N ARG A 46 1.45 13.54 27.96
CA ARG A 46 2.67 14.31 28.27
C ARG A 46 3.93 13.50 27.93
N GLY A 47 5.00 14.20 27.59
CA GLY A 47 6.31 13.60 27.33
C GLY A 47 6.65 13.46 25.84
N PRO A 48 7.75 12.78 25.50
CA PRO A 48 8.24 12.65 24.12
C PRO A 48 7.26 11.91 23.24
N CYS A 49 7.32 12.18 21.94
CA CYS A 49 6.64 11.38 20.92
C CYS A 49 7.21 9.95 20.93
N THR A 50 6.33 8.95 20.79
CA THR A 50 6.75 7.54 20.66
C THR A 50 5.94 6.84 19.57
N VAL A 51 6.61 5.98 18.80
CA VAL A 51 5.99 5.09 17.82
C VAL A 51 6.38 3.66 18.16
N ARG A 52 5.41 2.78 18.38
CA ARG A 52 5.63 1.39 18.81
C ARG A 52 4.75 0.43 18.05
N SER A 53 5.21 -0.81 17.92
CA SER A 53 4.41 -1.94 17.45
C SER A 53 4.57 -3.13 18.40
N PRO A 54 3.50 -3.62 19.03
CA PRO A 54 3.56 -4.77 19.93
C PRO A 54 4.09 -6.05 19.25
N SER A 55 3.88 -6.18 17.93
CA SER A 55 4.27 -7.37 17.15
C SER A 55 5.68 -7.30 16.55
N VAL A 56 6.27 -6.09 16.48
CA VAL A 56 7.59 -5.87 15.84
C VAL A 56 8.60 -5.33 16.85
N GLY A 57 8.13 -4.88 18.03
CA GLY A 57 8.94 -4.19 19.04
C GLY A 57 9.01 -2.69 18.82
N ASP A 58 10.09 -2.06 19.32
CA ASP A 58 10.31 -0.63 19.13
C ASP A 58 10.63 -0.34 17.65
N MET A 59 9.84 0.55 17.06
CA MET A 59 10.04 1.00 15.68
C MET A 59 11.06 2.15 15.66
N PRO A 60 11.84 2.32 14.58
CA PRO A 60 12.72 3.46 14.44
C PRO A 60 11.99 4.77 14.71
N GLN A 61 12.60 5.63 15.54
CA GLN A 61 12.05 6.96 15.87
C GLN A 61 12.87 8.05 15.13
N ASP A 62 13.08 7.81 13.86
CA ASP A 62 13.85 8.66 12.95
C ASP A 62 13.21 8.64 11.54
N ARG A 63 13.92 9.19 10.57
CA ARG A 63 13.47 9.26 9.18
C ARG A 63 13.37 7.90 8.46
N GLY A 64 13.82 6.80 9.07
CA GLY A 64 13.56 5.44 8.59
C GLY A 64 12.12 4.98 8.80
N ASN A 65 11.33 5.71 9.59
CA ASN A 65 9.94 5.40 9.88
C ASN A 65 8.99 6.46 9.30
N LEU A 66 8.15 6.07 8.33
CA LEU A 66 7.20 6.99 7.69
C LEU A 66 6.21 7.62 8.68
N VAL A 67 5.84 6.89 9.73
CA VAL A 67 4.96 7.43 10.79
C VAL A 67 5.66 8.54 11.56
N TRP A 68 6.93 8.36 11.89
CA TRP A 68 7.73 9.41 12.52
C TRP A 68 7.86 10.63 11.61
N MET A 69 8.14 10.41 10.32
CA MET A 69 8.21 11.50 9.34
C MET A 69 6.91 12.31 9.27
N VAL A 70 5.75 11.61 9.27
CA VAL A 70 4.43 12.30 9.31
C VAL A 70 4.31 13.20 10.53
N VAL A 71 4.66 12.67 11.72
CA VAL A 71 4.58 13.43 12.97
C VAL A 71 5.47 14.67 12.89
N GLU A 72 6.71 14.51 12.42
CA GLU A 72 7.68 15.60 12.30
C GLU A 72 7.25 16.66 11.27
N HIS A 73 6.84 16.24 10.07
CA HIS A 73 6.44 17.14 8.99
C HIS A 73 5.15 17.91 9.36
N LEU A 74 4.14 17.21 9.90
CA LEU A 74 2.93 17.88 10.35
C LEU A 74 3.21 18.85 11.49
N TRP A 75 4.08 18.48 12.46
CA TRP A 75 4.48 19.34 13.58
C TRP A 75 5.01 20.68 13.08
N ARG A 76 5.92 20.64 12.12
CA ARG A 76 6.49 21.85 11.50
C ARG A 76 5.45 22.63 10.67
N SER A 77 4.61 21.92 9.91
CA SER A 77 3.60 22.54 9.03
C SER A 77 2.53 23.31 9.79
N ILE A 78 2.31 22.99 11.08
CA ILE A 78 1.38 23.72 11.95
C ILE A 78 2.09 24.80 12.81
N GLY A 79 3.31 25.17 12.44
CA GLY A 79 4.07 26.25 13.08
C GLY A 79 4.74 25.87 14.39
N ARG A 80 4.87 24.59 14.71
CA ARG A 80 5.57 24.13 15.92
C ARG A 80 7.05 23.89 15.64
N SER A 81 7.89 24.19 16.62
CA SER A 81 9.35 24.03 16.55
C SER A 81 9.83 22.92 17.50
N GLY A 82 11.09 22.52 17.34
CA GLY A 82 11.73 21.49 18.16
C GLY A 82 11.26 20.06 17.82
N VAL A 83 11.59 19.14 18.73
CA VAL A 83 11.24 17.71 18.59
C VAL A 83 9.75 17.52 18.91
N PRO A 84 9.01 16.76 18.08
CA PRO A 84 7.61 16.45 18.36
C PRO A 84 7.43 15.79 19.72
N HIS A 85 6.41 16.21 20.45
CA HIS A 85 6.07 15.67 21.77
C HIS A 85 4.55 15.62 21.99
N GLY A 86 4.13 15.03 23.07
CA GLY A 86 2.72 15.03 23.46
C GLY A 86 1.87 13.96 22.75
N VAL A 87 2.48 12.98 22.06
CA VAL A 87 1.73 11.93 21.36
C VAL A 87 2.41 10.56 21.48
N ALA A 88 1.61 9.54 21.62
CA ALA A 88 2.03 8.15 21.49
C ALA A 88 1.24 7.47 20.36
N VAL A 89 1.94 6.80 19.46
CA VAL A 89 1.38 6.01 18.37
C VAL A 89 1.68 4.55 18.63
N THR A 90 0.64 3.71 18.59
CA THR A 90 0.77 2.26 18.66
C THR A 90 0.17 1.65 17.40
N ILE A 91 0.91 0.75 16.73
CA ILE A 91 0.51 0.11 15.48
C ILE A 91 0.42 -1.40 15.68
N THR A 92 -0.78 -1.95 15.59
CA THR A 92 -0.98 -3.40 15.56
C THR A 92 -0.89 -3.89 14.11
N LYS A 93 0.25 -4.49 13.77
CA LYS A 93 0.57 -4.94 12.41
C LYS A 93 -0.15 -6.25 12.06
N ARG A 94 -0.83 -6.26 10.92
CA ARG A 94 -1.45 -7.42 10.28
C ARG A 94 -1.03 -7.52 8.81
N ILE A 95 -0.75 -6.37 8.18
CA ILE A 95 -0.23 -6.29 6.81
C ILE A 95 1.22 -6.79 6.82
N PRO A 96 1.56 -7.80 5.99
CA PRO A 96 2.94 -8.23 5.84
C PRO A 96 3.86 -7.09 5.44
N THR A 97 5.02 -7.01 6.08
CA THR A 97 6.07 -6.01 5.75
C THR A 97 6.80 -6.40 4.46
N GLU A 98 7.34 -5.40 3.75
CA GLU A 98 8.15 -5.59 2.52
C GLU A 98 7.49 -6.46 1.44
N ALA A 99 6.15 -6.43 1.37
CA ALA A 99 5.34 -7.28 0.51
C ALA A 99 4.62 -6.52 -0.63
N GLY A 100 4.93 -5.25 -0.88
CA GLY A 100 4.26 -4.44 -1.91
C GLY A 100 2.81 -4.05 -1.59
N LEU A 101 2.35 -4.30 -0.35
CA LEU A 101 0.97 -4.05 0.12
C LEU A 101 0.76 -2.64 0.70
N GLY A 102 1.79 -1.82 0.77
CA GLY A 102 1.73 -0.42 1.20
C GLY A 102 1.46 -0.20 2.70
N GLY A 103 1.77 -1.18 3.57
CA GLY A 103 1.43 -1.12 4.99
C GLY A 103 2.00 0.10 5.71
N ALA A 104 3.30 0.39 5.57
CA ALA A 104 3.94 1.54 6.21
C ALA A 104 3.34 2.88 5.75
N SER A 105 3.02 3.03 4.45
CA SER A 105 2.38 4.22 3.91
C SER A 105 0.93 4.36 4.37
N SER A 106 0.22 3.26 4.55
CA SER A 106 -1.14 3.24 5.10
C SER A 106 -1.15 3.66 6.57
N ASP A 107 -0.22 3.15 7.38
CA ASP A 107 -0.05 3.54 8.78
C ASP A 107 0.25 5.05 8.87
N ALA A 108 1.17 5.55 8.05
CA ALA A 108 1.52 6.96 7.97
C ALA A 108 0.30 7.84 7.64
N ALA A 109 -0.50 7.45 6.63
CA ALA A 109 -1.73 8.18 6.28
C ALA A 109 -2.80 8.12 7.39
N ALA A 110 -2.91 6.99 8.10
CA ALA A 110 -3.83 6.85 9.23
C ALA A 110 -3.42 7.77 10.40
N VAL A 111 -2.13 7.82 10.73
CA VAL A 111 -1.58 8.73 11.74
C VAL A 111 -1.79 10.19 11.32
N LEU A 112 -1.50 10.54 10.06
CA LEU A 112 -1.72 11.90 9.55
C LEU A 112 -3.18 12.35 9.74
N ARG A 113 -4.15 11.51 9.36
CA ARG A 113 -5.59 11.80 9.57
C ARG A 113 -5.94 11.99 11.05
N ALA A 114 -5.39 11.11 11.91
CA ALA A 114 -5.64 11.21 13.35
C ALA A 114 -5.06 12.49 13.94
N LEU A 115 -3.80 12.82 13.61
CA LEU A 115 -3.13 14.01 14.13
C LEU A 115 -3.74 15.31 13.61
N VAL A 116 -4.13 15.37 12.34
CA VAL A 116 -4.88 16.52 11.81
C VAL A 116 -6.16 16.75 12.62
N ARG A 117 -6.90 15.69 12.93
CA ARG A 117 -8.13 15.81 13.72
C ARG A 117 -7.87 16.23 15.18
N LEU A 118 -6.74 15.79 15.77
CA LEU A 118 -6.40 16.04 17.17
C LEU A 118 -5.67 17.36 17.39
N TRP A 119 -4.81 17.78 16.46
CA TRP A 119 -3.95 18.96 16.62
C TRP A 119 -4.45 20.20 15.89
N CYS A 120 -5.08 20.03 14.74
CA CYS A 120 -5.41 21.13 13.82
C CYS A 120 -6.58 20.77 12.88
N PRO A 121 -7.82 20.60 13.41
CA PRO A 121 -8.97 20.14 12.63
C PRO A 121 -9.35 21.09 11.48
N SER A 122 -8.92 22.34 11.53
CA SER A 122 -9.13 23.36 10.48
C SER A 122 -8.01 23.42 9.44
N LEU A 123 -7.01 22.51 9.50
CA LEU A 123 -5.89 22.52 8.56
C LEU A 123 -6.38 22.36 7.11
N GLN A 124 -5.86 23.18 6.22
CA GLN A 124 -6.21 23.14 4.80
C GLN A 124 -5.84 21.79 4.16
N ARG A 125 -6.72 21.25 3.34
CA ARG A 125 -6.52 19.97 2.67
C ARG A 125 -5.27 19.90 1.79
N GLY A 126 -4.87 21.05 1.20
CA GLY A 126 -3.62 21.18 0.44
C GLY A 126 -2.42 20.81 1.29
N LEU A 127 -2.29 21.42 2.47
CA LEU A 127 -1.16 21.18 3.37
C LEU A 127 -1.11 19.72 3.88
N VAL A 128 -2.27 19.11 4.13
CA VAL A 128 -2.33 17.66 4.48
C VAL A 128 -1.79 16.81 3.34
N ARG A 129 -2.10 17.17 2.10
CA ARG A 129 -1.60 16.49 0.91
C ARG A 129 -0.09 16.69 0.77
N ASP A 130 0.40 17.90 0.93
CA ASP A 130 1.84 18.23 0.84
C ASP A 130 2.65 17.43 1.86
N VAL A 131 2.15 17.31 3.11
CA VAL A 131 2.77 16.45 4.12
C VAL A 131 2.77 14.98 3.66
N ALA A 132 1.67 14.46 3.11
CA ALA A 132 1.61 13.08 2.66
C ALA A 132 2.60 12.80 1.51
N GLU A 133 2.68 13.69 0.51
CA GLU A 133 3.58 13.59 -0.65
C GLU A 133 5.06 13.67 -0.24
N SER A 134 5.38 14.45 0.80
CA SER A 134 6.76 14.60 1.31
C SER A 134 7.25 13.37 2.09
N VAL A 135 6.33 12.54 2.59
CA VAL A 135 6.66 11.35 3.40
C VAL A 135 6.85 10.10 2.54
N GLY A 136 6.00 9.91 1.51
CA GLY A 136 6.13 8.74 0.66
C GLY A 136 5.12 8.71 -0.48
N SER A 137 5.51 8.09 -1.60
CA SER A 137 4.71 8.08 -2.84
C SER A 137 3.33 7.45 -2.70
N ASP A 138 3.18 6.41 -1.87
CA ASP A 138 1.89 5.73 -1.67
C ASP A 138 1.02 6.42 -0.59
N VAL A 139 1.57 7.32 0.23
CA VAL A 139 0.82 7.95 1.35
C VAL A 139 -0.39 8.75 0.86
N PRO A 140 -0.32 9.54 -0.25
CA PRO A 140 -1.46 10.27 -0.79
C PRO A 140 -2.63 9.38 -1.20
N PHE A 141 -2.35 8.17 -1.72
CA PHE A 141 -3.40 7.20 -2.04
C PHE A 141 -4.23 6.83 -0.81
N PHE A 142 -3.58 6.57 0.32
CA PHE A 142 -4.25 6.15 1.55
C PHE A 142 -5.02 7.28 2.27
N LEU A 143 -4.85 8.53 1.89
CA LEU A 143 -5.75 9.61 2.34
C LEU A 143 -7.14 9.48 1.72
N ASN A 144 -7.23 8.92 0.52
CA ASN A 144 -8.45 8.82 -0.27
C ASN A 144 -9.01 7.40 -0.35
N GLY A 145 -8.16 6.41 -0.62
CA GLY A 145 -8.53 5.01 -0.78
C GLY A 145 -9.42 4.70 -2.00
N GLY A 146 -10.00 3.50 -2.00
CA GLY A 146 -10.83 3.00 -3.10
C GLY A 146 -9.99 2.53 -4.28
N THR A 147 -10.41 2.89 -5.51
CA THR A 147 -9.69 2.65 -6.76
C THR A 147 -9.13 3.98 -7.27
N ALA A 148 -7.85 4.02 -7.62
CA ALA A 148 -7.21 5.22 -8.16
C ALA A 148 -6.12 4.88 -9.18
N VAL A 149 -5.86 5.80 -10.10
CA VAL A 149 -4.63 5.82 -10.88
C VAL A 149 -3.66 6.76 -10.21
N ALA A 150 -2.41 6.34 -10.09
CA ALA A 150 -1.31 7.16 -9.60
C ALA A 150 -0.23 7.28 -10.67
N THR A 151 0.34 8.47 -10.80
CA THR A 151 1.40 8.84 -11.74
C THR A 151 2.51 9.58 -10.99
N GLY A 152 3.52 10.06 -11.69
CA GLY A 152 4.72 10.58 -11.06
C GLY A 152 5.56 9.41 -10.53
N ARG A 153 6.03 9.52 -9.28
CA ARG A 153 6.62 8.40 -8.52
C ARG A 153 5.55 7.51 -7.88
N GLY A 154 4.25 7.82 -8.09
CA GLY A 154 3.07 7.25 -7.45
C GLY A 154 2.28 8.25 -6.59
N GLU A 155 2.78 9.47 -6.38
CA GLU A 155 2.18 10.50 -5.52
C GLU A 155 1.02 11.25 -6.16
N CYS A 156 0.99 11.38 -7.48
CA CYS A 156 -0.08 12.08 -8.21
C CYS A 156 -1.31 11.20 -8.35
N VAL A 157 -2.15 11.18 -7.34
CA VAL A 157 -3.29 10.26 -7.23
C VAL A 157 -4.58 10.88 -7.78
N ARG A 158 -5.18 10.23 -8.77
CA ARG A 158 -6.50 10.56 -9.32
C ARG A 158 -7.48 9.41 -9.11
N ARG A 159 -8.60 9.69 -8.47
CA ARG A 159 -9.65 8.68 -8.23
C ARG A 159 -10.23 8.13 -9.53
N LEU A 160 -10.55 6.85 -9.47
CA LEU A 160 -11.31 6.15 -10.48
C LEU A 160 -12.64 5.67 -9.88
N PRO A 161 -13.65 5.44 -10.72
CA PRO A 161 -14.88 4.79 -10.29
C PRO A 161 -14.56 3.42 -9.67
N SER A 162 -15.27 3.06 -8.60
CA SER A 162 -15.10 1.78 -7.92
C SER A 162 -15.26 0.59 -8.88
N LEU A 163 -14.45 -0.41 -8.69
CA LEU A 163 -14.57 -1.71 -9.36
C LEU A 163 -15.62 -2.58 -8.66
N HIS A 164 -16.05 -3.64 -9.35
CA HIS A 164 -16.79 -4.72 -8.70
C HIS A 164 -15.94 -5.32 -7.58
N ARG A 165 -16.59 -5.80 -6.54
CA ARG A 165 -15.93 -6.49 -5.43
C ARG A 165 -15.34 -7.81 -5.91
N PHE A 166 -14.08 -8.00 -5.60
CA PHE A 166 -13.37 -9.27 -5.73
C PHE A 166 -12.95 -9.78 -4.37
N TRP A 167 -13.02 -11.09 -4.19
CA TRP A 167 -12.32 -11.78 -3.13
C TRP A 167 -10.91 -12.07 -3.57
N LEU A 168 -9.96 -11.90 -2.67
CA LEU A 168 -8.55 -12.04 -2.97
C LEU A 168 -7.92 -13.12 -2.09
N VAL A 169 -7.08 -13.93 -2.69
CA VAL A 169 -6.06 -14.69 -1.97
C VAL A 169 -4.76 -13.94 -2.16
N VAL A 170 -4.17 -13.47 -1.07
CA VAL A 170 -2.84 -12.87 -1.06
C VAL A 170 -1.88 -13.92 -0.53
N ALA A 171 -0.86 -14.24 -1.30
CA ALA A 171 0.22 -15.15 -0.93
C ALA A 171 1.50 -14.35 -0.75
N VAL A 172 2.22 -14.60 0.34
CA VAL A 172 3.43 -13.89 0.72
C VAL A 172 4.51 -14.93 0.98
N PRO A 173 5.62 -14.90 0.23
CA PRO A 173 6.76 -15.79 0.47
C PRO A 173 7.50 -15.41 1.76
N SER A 174 8.48 -16.21 2.14
CA SER A 174 9.30 -15.97 3.34
C SER A 174 10.35 -14.88 3.18
N PHE A 175 10.55 -14.38 1.95
CA PHE A 175 11.51 -13.31 1.62
C PHE A 175 10.79 -12.01 1.25
N GLY A 176 11.46 -10.88 1.47
CA GLY A 176 11.08 -9.56 0.97
C GLY A 176 11.83 -9.23 -0.32
N VAL A 177 11.28 -8.30 -1.10
CA VAL A 177 11.97 -7.74 -2.28
C VAL A 177 12.20 -6.26 -2.07
N SER A 178 13.45 -5.85 -2.16
CA SER A 178 13.80 -4.43 -2.10
C SER A 178 13.20 -3.69 -3.32
N THR A 179 12.43 -2.65 -3.08
CA THR A 179 11.86 -1.81 -4.15
C THR A 179 12.96 -1.28 -5.06
N LYS A 180 14.08 -0.81 -4.47
CA LYS A 180 15.24 -0.33 -5.25
C LYS A 180 15.79 -1.43 -6.15
N ALA A 181 15.99 -2.64 -5.63
CA ALA A 181 16.51 -3.75 -6.43
C ALA A 181 15.58 -4.11 -7.60
N ALA A 182 14.26 -4.14 -7.39
CA ALA A 182 13.29 -4.43 -8.45
C ALA A 182 13.38 -3.41 -9.61
N TYR A 183 13.50 -2.11 -9.29
CA TYR A 183 13.69 -1.07 -10.31
C TYR A 183 15.08 -1.13 -10.97
N ASP A 184 16.14 -1.43 -10.21
CA ASP A 184 17.49 -1.61 -10.76
C ASP A 184 17.55 -2.82 -11.73
N TRP A 185 16.80 -3.89 -11.48
CA TRP A 185 16.68 -5.04 -12.39
C TRP A 185 15.89 -4.67 -13.63
N TRP A 186 14.79 -3.91 -13.47
CA TRP A 186 14.01 -3.45 -14.59
C TRP A 186 14.83 -2.54 -15.54
N ASP A 187 15.63 -1.62 -14.98
CA ASP A 187 16.54 -0.76 -15.75
C ASP A 187 17.55 -1.54 -16.61
N ARG A 188 17.97 -2.72 -16.13
CA ARG A 188 18.93 -3.59 -16.86
C ARG A 188 18.26 -4.45 -17.92
N ALA A 189 17.02 -4.87 -17.69
CA ALA A 189 16.31 -5.84 -18.53
C ALA A 189 15.49 -5.16 -19.63
N CYS A 190 15.00 -3.92 -19.42
CA CYS A 190 14.02 -3.28 -20.28
C CYS A 190 14.60 -2.02 -20.95
N SER A 191 14.42 -1.93 -22.27
CA SER A 191 14.59 -0.66 -22.98
C SER A 191 13.37 0.23 -22.75
N PRO A 192 13.54 1.55 -22.53
CA PRO A 192 12.44 2.49 -22.26
C PRO A 192 11.33 2.52 -23.32
N GLU A 193 11.64 2.08 -24.52
CA GLU A 193 10.71 2.07 -25.68
C GLU A 193 9.56 1.06 -25.57
N LEU A 194 9.62 0.11 -24.62
CA LEU A 194 8.59 -0.94 -24.46
C LEU A 194 7.45 -0.54 -23.50
N SER A 195 7.54 0.60 -22.85
CA SER A 195 6.55 1.04 -21.87
C SER A 195 5.29 1.56 -22.55
N ARG A 196 4.19 0.82 -22.43
CA ARG A 196 2.88 1.27 -22.90
C ARG A 196 2.34 2.37 -21.98
N CYS A 197 2.33 3.60 -22.50
CA CYS A 197 1.85 4.77 -21.74
C CYS A 197 0.35 4.80 -21.48
N GLU A 198 -0.47 3.95 -22.10
CA GLU A 198 -1.92 4.00 -21.99
C GLU A 198 -2.52 2.79 -21.31
N LEU A 199 -3.54 3.03 -20.50
CA LEU A 199 -4.34 1.96 -19.96
C LEU A 199 -5.12 1.28 -21.10
N PRO A 200 -5.12 -0.07 -21.19
CA PRO A 200 -5.86 -0.77 -22.23
C PRO A 200 -7.32 -0.34 -22.25
N ALA A 201 -7.89 -0.08 -23.44
CA ALA A 201 -9.30 0.24 -23.57
C ALA A 201 -10.17 -0.82 -22.90
N GLY A 202 -11.15 -0.38 -22.10
CA GLY A 202 -12.04 -1.30 -21.37
C GLY A 202 -11.36 -2.09 -20.23
N TRP A 203 -10.17 -1.71 -19.76
CA TRP A 203 -9.41 -2.40 -18.73
C TRP A 203 -10.25 -2.76 -17.48
N ARG A 204 -11.23 -1.94 -17.13
CA ARG A 204 -12.11 -2.19 -15.96
C ARG A 204 -12.92 -3.48 -16.05
N ARG A 205 -13.19 -3.98 -17.27
CA ARG A 205 -13.86 -5.26 -17.56
C ARG A 205 -12.86 -6.38 -17.84
N ARG A 206 -11.61 -6.03 -18.09
CA ARG A 206 -10.54 -6.93 -18.50
C ARG A 206 -9.28 -6.66 -17.65
N LEU A 207 -9.41 -6.90 -16.34
CA LEU A 207 -8.29 -6.74 -15.39
C LEU A 207 -7.12 -7.68 -15.72
N ASP A 208 -7.41 -8.77 -16.43
CA ASP A 208 -6.44 -9.72 -16.96
C ASP A 208 -5.48 -9.12 -18.01
N ARG A 209 -5.82 -7.94 -18.55
CA ARG A 209 -4.95 -7.18 -19.49
C ARG A 209 -4.00 -6.20 -18.80
N LEU A 210 -4.16 -6.01 -17.50
CA LEU A 210 -3.26 -5.19 -16.72
C LEU A 210 -2.03 -6.01 -16.34
N THR A 211 -0.86 -5.40 -16.46
CA THR A 211 0.42 -6.01 -16.14
C THR A 211 1.13 -5.24 -15.03
N ASN A 212 2.00 -5.92 -14.33
CA ASN A 212 2.97 -5.30 -13.45
C ASN A 212 4.35 -5.50 -14.09
N ASP A 213 4.94 -4.42 -14.61
CA ASP A 213 6.20 -4.48 -15.36
C ASP A 213 7.36 -5.01 -14.48
N LEU A 214 7.29 -4.82 -13.15
CA LEU A 214 8.30 -5.35 -12.23
C LEU A 214 8.14 -6.87 -11.99
N GLU A 215 6.97 -7.47 -12.25
CA GLU A 215 6.71 -8.90 -11.99
C GLU A 215 7.69 -9.79 -12.75
N TYR A 216 7.93 -9.50 -14.03
CA TYR A 216 8.84 -10.28 -14.87
C TYR A 216 10.27 -10.29 -14.30
N VAL A 217 10.85 -9.13 -14.07
CA VAL A 217 12.24 -9.03 -13.59
C VAL A 217 12.41 -9.57 -12.17
N VAL A 218 11.39 -9.43 -11.32
CA VAL A 218 11.43 -10.02 -9.98
C VAL A 218 11.33 -11.55 -10.06
N ALA A 219 10.49 -12.08 -10.96
CA ALA A 219 10.36 -13.52 -11.15
C ALA A 219 11.62 -14.18 -11.76
N GLU A 220 12.42 -13.44 -12.53
CA GLU A 220 13.74 -13.93 -12.98
C GLU A 220 14.71 -14.13 -11.82
N HIS A 221 14.70 -13.24 -10.81
CA HIS A 221 15.55 -13.34 -9.62
C HIS A 221 14.97 -14.25 -8.54
N TYR A 222 13.64 -14.31 -8.46
CA TYR A 222 12.87 -15.13 -7.52
C TYR A 222 11.79 -15.92 -8.27
N PRO A 223 12.14 -17.09 -8.86
CA PRO A 223 11.21 -17.91 -9.65
C PRO A 223 9.93 -18.30 -8.90
N GLU A 224 10.00 -18.31 -7.57
CA GLU A 224 8.86 -18.58 -6.69
C GLU A 224 7.70 -17.58 -6.90
N ILE A 225 7.97 -16.35 -7.31
CA ILE A 225 6.94 -15.35 -7.64
C ILE A 225 6.10 -15.81 -8.83
N GLY A 226 6.76 -16.28 -9.91
CA GLY A 226 6.07 -16.84 -11.08
C GLY A 226 5.26 -18.10 -10.75
N GLU A 227 5.80 -18.97 -9.88
CA GLU A 227 5.11 -20.14 -9.38
C GLU A 227 3.85 -19.76 -8.61
N MET A 228 3.92 -18.76 -7.71
CA MET A 228 2.77 -18.26 -6.95
C MET A 228 1.67 -17.74 -7.86
N VAL A 229 2.00 -16.94 -8.88
CA VAL A 229 1.06 -16.43 -9.89
C VAL A 229 0.39 -17.57 -10.62
N SER A 230 1.18 -18.54 -11.11
CA SER A 230 0.68 -19.72 -11.83
C SER A 230 -0.26 -20.55 -10.96
N ARG A 231 0.12 -20.85 -9.73
CA ARG A 231 -0.72 -21.65 -8.81
C ARG A 231 -2.03 -20.96 -8.46
N LEU A 232 -2.05 -19.64 -8.30
CA LEU A 232 -3.29 -18.89 -8.09
C LEU A 232 -4.22 -18.98 -9.32
N ARG A 233 -3.66 -18.90 -10.54
CA ARG A 233 -4.41 -19.09 -11.79
C ARG A 233 -4.99 -20.51 -11.91
N ILE A 234 -4.18 -21.53 -11.66
CA ILE A 234 -4.62 -22.94 -11.63
C ILE A 234 -5.70 -23.16 -10.55
N ALA A 235 -5.62 -22.46 -9.42
CA ALA A 235 -6.64 -22.52 -8.38
C ALA A 235 -7.96 -21.81 -8.75
N GLY A 236 -8.06 -21.20 -9.94
CA GLY A 236 -9.27 -20.60 -10.49
C GLY A 236 -9.36 -19.07 -10.27
N ALA A 237 -8.24 -18.39 -10.05
CA ALA A 237 -8.23 -16.93 -10.05
C ALA A 237 -8.58 -16.39 -11.44
N SER A 238 -9.49 -15.42 -11.52
CA SER A 238 -9.84 -14.72 -12.77
C SER A 238 -8.68 -13.87 -13.30
N PHE A 239 -7.82 -13.38 -12.41
CA PHE A 239 -6.52 -12.82 -12.71
C PHE A 239 -5.61 -12.96 -11.47
N ALA A 240 -4.31 -13.01 -11.68
CA ALA A 240 -3.31 -13.06 -10.62
C ALA A 240 -2.06 -12.29 -11.06
N SER A 241 -1.47 -11.56 -10.13
CA SER A 241 -0.25 -10.79 -10.36
C SER A 241 0.48 -10.50 -9.05
N MET A 242 1.74 -10.12 -9.16
CA MET A 242 2.52 -9.53 -8.07
C MET A 242 2.03 -8.10 -7.79
N THR A 243 2.06 -7.66 -6.54
CA THR A 243 1.70 -6.29 -6.17
C THR A 243 2.92 -5.42 -5.88
N GLY A 244 2.94 -4.22 -6.47
CA GLY A 244 4.08 -3.30 -6.32
C GLY A 244 5.37 -3.92 -6.82
N SER A 245 6.44 -3.73 -6.05
CA SER A 245 7.75 -4.37 -6.28
C SER A 245 7.86 -5.78 -5.71
N GLY A 246 6.77 -6.33 -5.20
CA GLY A 246 6.75 -7.64 -4.53
C GLY A 246 7.01 -7.48 -3.02
N SER A 247 7.14 -8.58 -2.33
CA SER A 247 7.13 -9.99 -2.77
C SER A 247 5.72 -10.62 -2.86
N ALA A 248 4.66 -9.97 -2.35
CA ALA A 248 3.32 -10.57 -2.35
C ALA A 248 2.75 -10.69 -3.76
N VAL A 249 2.05 -11.81 -3.96
CA VAL A 249 1.23 -12.11 -5.15
C VAL A 249 -0.21 -12.24 -4.72
N TYR A 250 -1.14 -11.79 -5.55
CA TYR A 250 -2.56 -11.95 -5.28
C TYR A 250 -3.29 -12.60 -6.46
N GLY A 251 -4.35 -13.33 -6.13
CA GLY A 251 -5.31 -13.85 -7.12
C GLY A 251 -6.72 -13.39 -6.77
N ALA A 252 -7.50 -13.02 -7.78
CA ALA A 252 -8.87 -12.54 -7.62
C ALA A 252 -9.91 -13.60 -7.94
N PHE A 253 -10.95 -13.67 -7.11
CA PHE A 253 -12.01 -14.66 -7.16
C PHE A 253 -13.38 -13.98 -7.03
N GLN A 254 -14.39 -14.56 -7.66
CA GLN A 254 -15.75 -14.03 -7.68
C GLN A 254 -16.50 -14.22 -6.34
N SER A 255 -16.09 -15.20 -5.52
CA SER A 255 -16.75 -15.48 -4.24
C SER A 255 -15.76 -15.83 -3.14
N HIS A 256 -16.19 -15.61 -1.88
CA HIS A 256 -15.43 -16.00 -0.70
C HIS A 256 -15.14 -17.51 -0.70
N ALA A 257 -16.13 -18.33 -1.05
CA ALA A 257 -15.97 -19.78 -1.08
C ALA A 257 -14.90 -20.22 -2.09
N ALA A 258 -14.84 -19.57 -3.29
CA ALA A 258 -13.80 -19.83 -4.27
C ALA A 258 -12.41 -19.44 -3.76
N ALA A 259 -12.28 -18.25 -3.15
CA ALA A 259 -11.03 -17.80 -2.53
C ALA A 259 -10.56 -18.74 -1.40
N MET A 260 -11.47 -19.21 -0.55
CA MET A 260 -11.14 -20.16 0.51
C MET A 260 -10.68 -21.53 -0.02
N ARG A 261 -11.29 -22.05 -1.09
CA ARG A 261 -10.81 -23.27 -1.76
C ARG A 261 -9.42 -23.07 -2.36
N ALA A 262 -9.22 -21.96 -3.05
CA ALA A 262 -7.93 -21.61 -3.65
C ALA A 262 -6.83 -21.48 -2.58
N ARG A 263 -7.11 -20.76 -1.47
CA ARG A 263 -6.19 -20.64 -0.33
C ARG A 263 -5.71 -22.01 0.18
N ARG A 264 -6.62 -22.99 0.32
CA ARG A 264 -6.25 -24.34 0.79
C ARG A 264 -5.28 -25.03 -0.17
N ARG A 265 -5.47 -24.85 -1.50
CA ARG A 265 -4.60 -25.43 -2.53
C ARG A 265 -3.22 -24.79 -2.58
N VAL A 266 -3.16 -23.48 -2.41
CA VAL A 266 -1.91 -22.69 -2.51
C VAL A 266 -1.09 -22.74 -1.21
N ARG A 267 -1.72 -22.95 -0.05
CA ARG A 267 -1.07 -22.95 1.28
C ARG A 267 0.00 -24.07 1.45
N GLN A 268 0.00 -25.09 0.62
CA GLN A 268 0.86 -26.27 0.78
C GLN A 268 2.37 -25.98 0.65
N ASN A 269 2.76 -24.79 0.20
CA ASN A 269 4.16 -24.46 -0.16
C ASN A 269 4.88 -23.57 0.87
N GLY A 270 4.41 -23.52 2.12
CA GLY A 270 5.06 -22.69 3.15
C GLY A 270 4.72 -21.18 3.05
N TRP A 271 4.01 -20.72 2.03
CA TRP A 271 3.63 -19.32 1.89
C TRP A 271 2.58 -18.89 2.91
N ARG A 272 2.77 -17.71 3.48
CA ARG A 272 1.71 -17.10 4.28
C ARG A 272 0.56 -16.69 3.37
N THR A 273 -0.61 -17.30 3.52
CA THR A 273 -1.77 -17.02 2.67
C THR A 273 -2.90 -16.35 3.47
N LEU A 274 -3.44 -15.27 2.94
CA LEU A 274 -4.51 -14.48 3.53
C LEU A 274 -5.68 -14.40 2.55
N VAL A 275 -6.92 -14.42 3.06
CA VAL A 275 -8.12 -14.11 2.26
C VAL A 275 -8.61 -12.73 2.68
N THR A 276 -8.87 -11.89 1.71
CA THR A 276 -9.37 -10.53 1.88
C THR A 276 -10.28 -10.16 0.71
N LYS A 277 -10.76 -8.93 0.64
CA LYS A 277 -11.56 -8.43 -0.50
C LYS A 277 -11.17 -7.00 -0.85
N THR A 278 -11.48 -6.60 -2.09
CA THR A 278 -11.35 -5.21 -2.52
C THR A 278 -12.40 -4.34 -1.80
N LEU A 279 -12.04 -3.09 -1.54
CA LEU A 279 -12.91 -2.09 -0.94
C LEU A 279 -13.32 -1.03 -1.97
N SER A 280 -14.62 -0.74 -2.03
CA SER A 280 -15.10 0.49 -2.66
C SER A 280 -14.64 1.71 -1.85
N LEU A 281 -14.77 2.91 -2.43
CA LEU A 281 -14.47 4.16 -1.72
C LEU A 281 -15.27 4.31 -0.42
N THR A 282 -16.55 3.95 -0.47
CA THR A 282 -17.43 4.03 0.71
C THR A 282 -17.00 3.05 1.79
N GLU A 283 -16.72 1.79 1.42
CA GLU A 283 -16.23 0.78 2.37
C GLU A 283 -14.87 1.18 2.97
N PHE A 284 -13.95 1.73 2.15
CA PHE A 284 -12.69 2.25 2.65
C PHE A 284 -12.90 3.36 3.68
N ARG A 285 -13.74 4.35 3.38
CA ARG A 285 -14.02 5.47 4.28
C ARG A 285 -14.66 5.03 5.58
N ASN A 286 -15.57 4.06 5.53
CA ASN A 286 -16.20 3.50 6.72
C ASN A 286 -15.20 2.74 7.58
N LEU A 287 -14.37 1.89 6.98
CA LEU A 287 -13.33 1.13 7.70
C LEU A 287 -12.27 2.05 8.30
N ALA A 288 -11.80 3.02 7.51
CA ALA A 288 -10.74 3.96 7.90
C ALA A 288 -11.27 5.18 8.69
N ARG A 289 -12.53 5.15 9.11
CA ARG A 289 -13.13 6.20 9.93
C ARG A 289 -12.43 6.28 11.28
N LEU A 290 -12.07 7.49 11.68
CA LEU A 290 -11.50 7.75 12.99
C LEU A 290 -12.58 7.50 14.06
N ALA A 291 -12.31 6.59 14.98
CA ALA A 291 -13.09 6.39 16.19
C ALA A 291 -12.36 7.12 17.34
N LEU A 292 -13.03 8.11 17.94
CA LEU A 292 -12.57 8.72 19.18
C LEU A 292 -13.13 7.88 20.33
N ILE A 293 -12.23 7.44 21.21
CA ILE A 293 -12.56 6.75 22.45
C ILE A 293 -12.23 7.72 23.59
N GLU A 294 -13.22 7.97 24.45
CA GLU A 294 -13.08 8.81 25.64
C GLU A 294 -12.12 8.22 26.67
#